data_ee77cefeb27a8569f58fc92d30c0ff8f
#
_entry.id   ee77cefeb27a8569f58fc92d30c0ff8f
#
_cell.length_a   1.000
_cell.length_b   1.000
_cell.length_c   1.000
_cell.angle_alpha   90.00
_cell.angle_beta   90.00
_cell.angle_gamma   90.00
#
_symmetry.space_group_name_H-M   'P 1'
#
loop_
_entity.id
_entity.type
_entity.pdbx_description
1 polymer ?
#
loop_
_entity_poly.entity_id
_entity_poly.type
_entity_poly.pdbx_seq_one_letter_code
_entity_poly.pdbx_strand_id
1 'polypeptide(L)'
;IIAGHPVYDESVPKVRLYGRYATHIWVWINTLSFDIKDSMCGFRVYPVAAVNALAARRPIGERMNFDTDILVRLFWEGLQVVNLPTGVRYPADGVSHFRMWGDNVLITWMHVKLFFGMWPRIPRLLARKRQVR
;
A
#
# COMPACT_ATOMS: atom_id res chain seq x y z
N ILE A 1 -8.69 7.84 4.38
CA ILE A 1 -8.55 6.42 4.04
C ILE A 1 -8.49 5.62 5.33
N ILE A 2 -9.23 4.51 5.41
CA ILE A 2 -9.04 3.52 6.47
C ILE A 2 -8.27 2.35 5.85
N ALA A 3 -7.16 1.94 6.48
CA ALA A 3 -6.35 0.81 6.05
C ALA A 3 -6.22 -0.21 7.18
N GLY A 4 -6.55 -1.47 6.91
CA GLY A 4 -6.34 -2.55 7.86
C GLY A 4 -4.85 -2.70 8.17
N HIS A 5 -4.54 -2.83 9.46
CA HIS A 5 -3.21 -3.19 9.94
C HIS A 5 -3.30 -4.58 10.58
N PRO A 6 -2.75 -5.61 9.92
CA PRO A 6 -2.94 -6.98 10.38
C PRO A 6 -2.34 -7.23 11.76
N VAL A 7 -3.14 -7.82 12.62
CA VAL A 7 -2.68 -8.46 13.86
C VAL A 7 -2.62 -9.96 13.56
N TYR A 8 -1.42 -10.49 13.51
CA TYR A 8 -1.17 -11.88 13.15
C TYR A 8 -1.27 -12.79 14.37
N ASP A 9 -1.79 -13.99 14.14
CA ASP A 9 -1.65 -15.13 15.03
C ASP A 9 -0.47 -16.02 14.61
N GLU A 10 -0.25 -17.13 15.30
CA GLU A 10 0.84 -18.06 15.05
C GLU A 10 0.73 -18.82 13.71
N SER A 11 -0.40 -18.69 12.99
CA SER A 11 -0.66 -19.38 11.72
C SER A 11 0.07 -18.79 10.51
N VAL A 12 0.74 -17.65 10.67
CA VAL A 12 1.31 -16.91 9.55
C VAL A 12 2.65 -17.50 9.07
N PRO A 13 2.77 -17.89 7.79
CA PRO A 13 4.04 -18.33 7.23
C PRO A 13 5.08 -17.21 7.23
N LYS A 14 6.25 -17.45 7.81
CA LYS A 14 7.35 -16.45 7.92
C LYS A 14 7.76 -15.84 6.58
N VAL A 15 7.76 -16.64 5.51
CA VAL A 15 8.10 -16.17 4.15
C VAL A 15 7.16 -15.07 3.67
N ARG A 16 5.86 -15.17 4.00
CA ARG A 16 4.87 -14.13 3.67
C ARG A 16 5.12 -12.84 4.44
N LEU A 17 5.56 -12.94 5.69
CA LEU A 17 5.93 -11.78 6.49
C LEU A 17 7.12 -11.03 5.88
N TYR A 18 8.18 -11.73 5.48
CA TYR A 18 9.35 -11.09 4.87
C TYR A 18 9.02 -10.35 3.57
N GLY A 19 8.25 -10.98 2.69
CA GLY A 19 7.80 -10.34 1.44
C GLY A 19 6.95 -9.08 1.71
N ARG A 20 6.11 -9.13 2.74
CA ARG A 20 5.28 -8.00 3.17
C ARG A 20 6.12 -6.84 3.69
N TYR A 21 7.11 -7.11 4.55
CA TYR A 21 8.02 -6.09 5.06
C TYR A 21 8.83 -5.43 3.96
N ALA A 22 9.31 -6.18 2.97
CA ALA A 22 10.00 -5.61 1.82
C ALA A 22 9.11 -4.59 1.07
N THR A 23 7.83 -4.91 0.86
CA THR A 23 6.86 -3.98 0.26
C THR A 23 6.63 -2.74 1.13
N HIS A 24 6.55 -2.91 2.46
CA HIS A 24 6.37 -1.77 3.37
C HIS A 24 7.53 -0.79 3.34
N ILE A 25 8.77 -1.27 3.29
CA ILE A 25 9.95 -0.41 3.15
C ILE A 25 9.84 0.46 1.90
N TRP A 26 9.46 -0.12 0.76
CA TRP A 26 9.24 0.63 -0.48
C TRP A 26 8.11 1.65 -0.36
N VAL A 27 7.02 1.31 0.34
CA VAL A 27 5.92 2.25 0.58
C VAL A 27 6.37 3.41 1.43
N TRP A 28 7.14 3.18 2.49
CA TRP A 28 7.69 4.25 3.34
C TRP A 28 8.66 5.16 2.57
N ILE A 29 9.49 4.60 1.69
CA ILE A 29 10.31 5.39 0.78
C ILE A 29 9.43 6.24 -0.13
N ASN A 30 8.45 5.63 -0.80
CA ASN A 30 7.58 6.30 -1.77
C ASN A 30 6.65 7.36 -1.15
N THR A 31 6.39 7.30 0.14
CA THR A 31 5.57 8.27 0.86
C THR A 31 6.38 9.23 1.73
N LEU A 32 7.67 8.95 1.95
CA LEU A 32 8.53 9.63 2.93
C LEU A 32 7.89 9.68 4.32
N SER A 33 7.07 8.69 4.67
CA SER A 33 6.31 8.62 5.92
C SER A 33 6.15 7.18 6.40
N PHE A 34 5.94 7.03 7.71
CA PHE A 34 5.55 5.78 8.36
C PHE A 34 4.05 5.71 8.68
N ASP A 35 3.25 6.64 8.17
CA ASP A 35 1.82 6.70 8.45
C ASP A 35 1.04 5.49 7.91
N ILE A 36 1.54 4.86 6.84
CA ILE A 36 0.98 3.62 6.30
C ILE A 36 1.68 2.45 6.99
N LYS A 37 0.99 1.79 7.92
CA LYS A 37 1.53 0.62 8.62
C LYS A 37 1.49 -0.65 7.80
N ASP A 38 0.46 -0.80 6.97
CA ASP A 38 0.33 -1.95 6.07
C ASP A 38 -0.28 -1.53 4.72
N SER A 39 0.40 -1.91 3.65
CA SER A 39 -0.03 -1.61 2.28
C SER A 39 -0.57 -2.82 1.52
N MET A 40 -0.64 -3.99 2.14
CA MET A 40 -1.04 -5.25 1.51
C MET A 40 -2.30 -5.87 2.12
N CYS A 41 -2.83 -5.32 3.22
CA CYS A 41 -4.09 -5.77 3.79
C CYS A 41 -5.24 -5.33 2.87
N GLY A 42 -6.07 -6.27 2.45
CA GLY A 42 -7.22 -5.99 1.58
C GLY A 42 -8.40 -5.30 2.29
N PHE A 43 -8.38 -5.22 3.63
CA PHE A 43 -9.42 -4.50 4.37
C PHE A 43 -9.18 -2.99 4.30
N ARG A 44 -9.97 -2.29 3.48
CA ARG A 44 -9.80 -0.86 3.23
C ARG A 44 -11.09 -0.14 2.94
N VAL A 45 -11.14 1.13 3.33
CA VAL A 45 -12.21 2.05 2.97
C VAL A 45 -11.62 3.29 2.31
N TYR A 46 -12.08 3.57 1.10
CA TYR A 46 -11.64 4.71 0.31
C TYR A 46 -12.78 5.71 0.07
N PRO A 47 -12.52 7.03 0.09
CA PRO A 47 -13.49 8.02 -0.39
C PRO A 47 -13.69 7.86 -1.91
N VAL A 48 -14.90 7.50 -2.34
CA VAL A 48 -15.22 7.20 -3.74
C VAL A 48 -14.87 8.37 -4.67
N ALA A 49 -15.16 9.59 -4.26
CA ALA A 49 -14.85 10.79 -5.05
C ALA A 49 -13.35 10.94 -5.34
N ALA A 50 -12.48 10.66 -4.34
CA ALA A 50 -11.03 10.72 -4.50
C ALA A 50 -10.50 9.60 -5.41
N VAL A 51 -11.06 8.39 -5.28
CA VAL A 51 -10.73 7.26 -6.16
C VAL A 51 -11.09 7.56 -7.60
N ASN A 52 -12.31 8.04 -7.85
CA ASN A 52 -12.78 8.37 -9.20
C ASN A 52 -11.94 9.50 -9.83
N ALA A 53 -11.62 10.54 -9.05
CA ALA A 53 -10.77 11.64 -9.51
C ALA A 53 -9.35 11.16 -9.85
N LEU A 54 -8.80 10.21 -9.10
CA LEU A 54 -7.50 9.63 -9.39
C LEU A 54 -7.55 8.75 -10.64
N ALA A 55 -8.54 7.86 -10.73
CA ALA A 55 -8.72 6.94 -11.86
C ALA A 55 -8.93 7.67 -13.19
N ALA A 56 -9.65 8.79 -13.18
CA ALA A 56 -9.86 9.63 -14.37
C ALA A 56 -8.56 10.26 -14.89
N ARG A 57 -7.55 10.44 -14.05
CA ARG A 57 -6.29 11.10 -14.40
C ARG A 57 -5.15 10.14 -14.72
N ARG A 58 -5.17 8.94 -14.16
CA ARG A 58 -4.07 7.98 -14.28
C ARG A 58 -4.57 6.54 -14.18
N PRO A 59 -3.98 5.61 -14.95
CA PRO A 59 -4.24 4.19 -14.76
C PRO A 59 -3.73 3.76 -13.39
N ILE A 60 -4.55 2.97 -12.71
CA ILE A 60 -4.26 2.34 -11.41
C ILE A 60 -3.97 0.86 -11.67
N GLY A 61 -3.20 0.21 -10.82
CA GLY A 61 -2.98 -1.23 -10.90
C GLY A 61 -4.31 -2.02 -10.84
N GLU A 62 -4.37 -3.16 -11.51
CA GLU A 62 -5.62 -3.94 -11.65
C GLU A 62 -5.57 -5.29 -10.93
N ARG A 63 -4.41 -5.68 -10.41
CA ARG A 63 -4.19 -6.98 -9.78
C ARG A 63 -3.56 -6.83 -8.38
N MET A 64 -2.55 -7.65 -8.08
CA MET A 64 -1.84 -7.62 -6.79
C MET A 64 -1.11 -6.31 -6.50
N ASN A 65 -0.92 -5.47 -7.51
CA ASN A 65 -0.36 -4.13 -7.37
C ASN A 65 -1.42 -3.05 -7.09
N PHE A 66 -2.73 -3.34 -7.19
CA PHE A 66 -3.80 -2.37 -7.00
C PHE A 66 -3.76 -1.72 -5.61
N ASP A 67 -3.75 -2.52 -4.58
CA ASP A 67 -3.90 -2.05 -3.20
C ASP A 67 -2.80 -1.07 -2.77
N THR A 68 -1.56 -1.37 -3.15
CA THR A 68 -0.43 -0.49 -2.83
C THR A 68 -0.40 0.74 -3.72
N ASP A 69 -0.66 0.60 -5.02
CA ASP A 69 -0.63 1.71 -5.97
C ASP A 69 -1.66 2.79 -5.62
N ILE A 70 -2.92 2.40 -5.40
CA ILE A 70 -3.98 3.33 -5.05
C ILE A 70 -3.74 4.02 -3.71
N LEU A 71 -3.28 3.27 -2.70
CA LEU A 71 -3.05 3.81 -1.36
C LEU A 71 -1.95 4.87 -1.36
N VAL A 72 -0.81 4.61 -2.01
CA VAL A 72 0.30 5.55 -2.11
C VAL A 72 -0.10 6.79 -2.89
N ARG A 73 -0.83 6.64 -3.99
CA ARG A 73 -1.26 7.78 -4.82
C ARG A 73 -2.28 8.66 -4.09
N LEU A 74 -3.25 8.07 -3.40
CA LEU A 74 -4.20 8.84 -2.59
C LEU A 74 -3.50 9.54 -1.41
N PHE A 75 -2.49 8.91 -0.83
CA PHE A 75 -1.64 9.56 0.17
C PHE A 75 -0.92 10.79 -0.41
N TRP A 76 -0.41 10.72 -1.64
CA TRP A 76 0.20 11.87 -2.33
C TRP A 76 -0.78 13.01 -2.62
N GLU A 77 -2.06 12.70 -2.81
CA GLU A 77 -3.13 13.72 -2.96
C GLU A 77 -3.50 14.40 -1.63
N GLY A 78 -2.85 14.00 -0.53
CA GLY A 78 -3.04 14.64 0.78
C GLY A 78 -4.01 13.91 1.72
N LEU A 79 -4.58 12.77 1.32
CA LEU A 79 -5.50 12.03 2.18
C LEU A 79 -4.76 11.44 3.39
N GLN A 80 -5.39 11.55 4.56
CA GLN A 80 -4.89 10.92 5.78
C GLN A 80 -5.20 9.43 5.80
N VAL A 81 -4.31 8.63 6.39
CA VAL A 81 -4.49 7.19 6.57
C VAL A 81 -4.69 6.88 8.03
N VAL A 82 -5.81 6.26 8.34
CA VAL A 82 -6.13 5.71 9.66
C VAL A 82 -5.87 4.21 9.61
N ASN A 83 -4.95 3.73 10.43
CA ASN A 83 -4.63 2.31 10.51
C ASN A 83 -5.53 1.64 11.52
N LEU A 84 -6.33 0.66 11.08
CA LEU A 84 -7.25 -0.09 11.92
C LEU A 84 -6.67 -1.48 12.21
N PRO A 85 -6.41 -1.85 13.49
CA PRO A 85 -5.99 -3.20 13.83
C PRO A 85 -7.03 -4.21 13.35
N THR A 86 -6.59 -5.19 12.55
CA THR A 86 -7.47 -6.17 11.91
C THR A 86 -6.92 -7.57 12.13
N GLY A 87 -7.69 -8.43 12.78
CA GLY A 87 -7.32 -9.85 12.97
C GLY A 87 -7.29 -10.58 11.64
N VAL A 88 -6.17 -11.23 11.32
CA VAL A 88 -6.00 -12.02 10.09
C VAL A 88 -5.62 -13.43 10.44
N ARG A 89 -6.39 -14.40 9.93
CA ARG A 89 -6.09 -15.83 10.01
C ARG A 89 -5.78 -16.38 8.62
N TYR A 90 -4.83 -17.27 8.56
CA TYR A 90 -4.49 -18.01 7.35
C TYR A 90 -5.00 -19.46 7.50
N PRO A 91 -6.11 -19.83 6.85
CA PRO A 91 -6.57 -21.21 6.87
C PRO A 91 -5.55 -22.11 6.18
N ALA A 92 -5.36 -23.34 6.71
CA ALA A 92 -4.38 -24.29 6.21
C ALA A 92 -4.67 -24.74 4.76
N ASP A 93 -5.93 -24.70 4.34
CA ASP A 93 -6.45 -25.07 3.02
C ASP A 93 -6.69 -23.84 2.11
N GLY A 94 -6.20 -22.68 2.50
CA GLY A 94 -6.40 -21.42 1.77
C GLY A 94 -5.74 -21.46 0.39
N VAL A 95 -6.52 -21.20 -0.67
CA VAL A 95 -6.02 -21.07 -2.04
C VAL A 95 -5.43 -19.69 -2.27
N SER A 96 -4.18 -19.64 -2.74
CA SER A 96 -3.53 -18.38 -3.11
C SER A 96 -3.62 -18.15 -4.62
N HIS A 97 -4.19 -17.03 -5.02
CA HIS A 97 -4.22 -16.57 -6.42
C HIS A 97 -2.97 -15.79 -6.83
N PHE A 98 -1.96 -15.72 -5.96
CA PHE A 98 -0.69 -15.05 -6.22
C PHE A 98 0.17 -15.85 -7.19
N ARG A 99 0.53 -15.24 -8.32
CA ARG A 99 1.42 -15.82 -9.34
C ARG A 99 2.85 -15.34 -9.10
N MET A 100 3.70 -16.24 -8.60
CA MET A 100 5.05 -15.95 -8.10
C MET A 100 5.85 -14.97 -9.01
N TRP A 101 5.97 -15.26 -10.29
CA TRP A 101 6.74 -14.44 -11.23
C TRP A 101 5.96 -13.21 -11.72
N GLY A 102 4.73 -13.42 -12.24
CA GLY A 102 3.97 -12.35 -12.86
C GLY A 102 3.60 -11.24 -11.88
N ASP A 103 3.14 -11.59 -10.70
CA ASP A 103 2.72 -10.60 -9.71
C ASP A 103 3.93 -9.90 -9.04
N ASN A 104 5.06 -10.60 -8.85
CA ASN A 104 6.29 -9.96 -8.37
C ASN A 104 6.84 -8.94 -9.39
N VAL A 105 6.80 -9.24 -10.68
CA VAL A 105 7.19 -8.29 -11.73
C VAL A 105 6.27 -7.07 -11.73
N LEU A 106 4.95 -7.28 -11.62
CA LEU A 106 3.98 -6.18 -11.56
C LEU A 106 4.19 -5.29 -10.32
N ILE A 107 4.40 -5.89 -9.16
CA ILE A 107 4.65 -5.17 -7.90
C ILE A 107 5.97 -4.39 -7.99
N THR A 108 7.03 -5.02 -8.48
CA THR A 108 8.33 -4.35 -8.65
C THR A 108 8.21 -3.16 -9.60
N TRP A 109 7.58 -3.35 -10.76
CA TRP A 109 7.38 -2.28 -11.73
C TRP A 109 6.51 -1.14 -11.18
N MET A 110 5.49 -1.48 -10.40
CA MET A 110 4.69 -0.49 -9.67
C MET A 110 5.57 0.35 -8.74
N HIS A 111 6.42 -0.27 -7.92
CA HIS A 111 7.30 0.46 -7.01
C HIS A 111 8.29 1.35 -7.75
N VAL A 112 8.84 0.90 -8.89
CA VAL A 112 9.69 1.73 -9.75
C VAL A 112 8.93 2.97 -10.24
N LYS A 113 7.71 2.80 -10.75
CA LYS A 113 6.87 3.92 -11.18
C LYS A 113 6.53 4.88 -10.04
N LEU A 114 6.22 4.35 -8.87
CA LEU A 114 5.94 5.16 -7.68
C LEU A 114 7.19 5.91 -7.22
N PHE A 115 8.37 5.28 -7.25
CA PHE A 115 9.62 5.92 -6.87
C PHE A 115 9.91 7.17 -7.71
N PHE A 116 9.86 7.06 -9.03
CA PHE A 116 10.03 8.23 -9.92
C PHE A 116 8.86 9.21 -9.81
N GLY A 117 7.64 8.73 -9.60
CA GLY A 117 6.47 9.58 -9.38
C GLY A 117 6.51 10.38 -8.07
N MET A 118 7.25 9.92 -7.09
CA MET A 118 7.46 10.62 -5.82
C MET A 118 8.30 11.89 -5.99
N TRP A 119 9.31 11.88 -6.84
CA TRP A 119 10.30 12.96 -6.95
C TRP A 119 9.70 14.37 -7.05
N PRO A 120 8.77 14.66 -7.96
CA PRO A 120 8.16 15.99 -8.04
C PRO A 120 7.30 16.33 -6.81
N ARG A 121 7.00 15.36 -5.96
CA ARG A 121 6.16 15.47 -4.77
C ARG A 121 6.95 15.61 -3.47
N ILE A 122 8.27 15.41 -3.50
CA ILE A 122 9.14 15.49 -2.33
C ILE A 122 8.89 16.75 -1.49
N PRO A 123 8.84 17.99 -2.05
CA PRO A 123 8.62 19.18 -1.24
C PRO A 123 7.30 19.14 -0.47
N ARG A 124 6.22 18.67 -1.11
CA ARG A 124 4.89 18.55 -0.48
C ARG A 124 4.88 17.48 0.62
N LEU A 125 5.52 16.34 0.38
CA LEU A 125 5.59 15.24 1.35
C LEU A 125 6.39 15.64 2.59
N LEU A 126 7.48 16.36 2.42
CA LEU A 126 8.28 16.90 3.53
C LEU A 126 7.53 17.99 4.31
N ALA A 127 6.80 18.88 3.61
CA ALA A 127 5.98 19.91 4.26
C ALA A 127 4.87 19.28 5.12
N ARG A 128 4.20 18.23 4.61
CA ARG A 128 3.17 17.49 5.34
C ARG A 128 3.71 16.90 6.64
N LYS A 129 4.92 16.35 6.63
CA LYS A 129 5.56 15.77 7.81
C LYS A 129 5.80 16.80 8.94
N ARG A 130 5.97 18.08 8.58
CA ARG A 130 6.15 19.17 9.56
C ARG A 130 4.84 19.58 10.23
N GLN A 131 3.70 19.40 9.57
CA GLN A 131 2.39 19.79 10.10
C GLN A 131 1.80 18.77 11.09
N VAL A 132 2.26 17.54 11.07
CA VAL A 132 1.77 16.45 11.93
C VAL A 132 2.61 16.32 13.23
N ARG A 133 3.68 17.07 13.35
CA ARG A 133 4.48 17.22 14.59
C ARG A 133 4.05 18.42 15.39
#